data_30f32a7d33af1f43b60f94f15a9cf6fd
#
_entry.id   30f32a7d33af1f43b60f94f15a9cf6fd
#
_cell.length_a   1.000
_cell.length_b   1.000
_cell.length_c   1.000
_cell.angle_alpha   90.00
_cell.angle_beta   90.00
_cell.angle_gamma   90.00
#
_symmetry.space_group_name_H-M   'P 1'
#
loop_
_entity.id
_entity.type
_entity.pdbx_description
1 polymer ?
#
loop_
_entity_poly.entity_id
_entity_poly.type
_entity_poly.pdbx_seq_one_letter_code
_entity_poly.pdbx_strand_id
1 'polypeptide(L)'
;MAVTYRNNCSGFTLIEQMIAIAIIGILAAIAIPNFIYYLKKGKIERSLTELKSIEIALSALAIDTGMWPHKRPAGDVSGNEVWDLNSPSAGLIATDGGYPGWNGPYIVSVPQDPWGNNYFFDNDYKINEQWFAAIGSFGPNGVGPNNYDDDNIILIVSSD
;
A
#
# COMPACT_ATOMS: atom_id res chain seq x y z
N MET A 1 -40.96 -58.66 -18.37
CA MET A 1 -40.60 -58.57 -16.96
C MET A 1 -39.93 -57.19 -16.72
N ALA A 2 -40.66 -56.24 -16.13
CA ALA A 2 -40.17 -54.88 -15.95
C ALA A 2 -39.58 -54.77 -14.53
N VAL A 3 -38.29 -54.42 -14.41
CA VAL A 3 -37.61 -54.18 -13.14
C VAL A 3 -37.77 -52.71 -12.81
N THR A 4 -38.56 -52.40 -11.79
CA THR A 4 -38.76 -51.05 -11.30
C THR A 4 -37.67 -50.76 -10.27
N TYR A 5 -36.68 -49.89 -10.60
CA TYR A 5 -35.73 -49.36 -9.62
C TYR A 5 -36.43 -48.32 -8.76
N ARG A 6 -36.57 -48.58 -7.50
CA ARG A 6 -37.04 -47.64 -6.50
C ARG A 6 -35.85 -46.84 -5.99
N ASN A 7 -35.70 -45.60 -6.46
CA ASN A 7 -34.72 -44.67 -5.89
C ASN A 7 -35.20 -44.24 -4.50
N ASN A 8 -34.57 -44.74 -3.44
CA ASN A 8 -34.76 -44.24 -2.09
C ASN A 8 -34.02 -42.87 -1.98
N CYS A 9 -34.73 -41.79 -2.26
CA CYS A 9 -34.26 -40.44 -1.87
C CYS A 9 -34.58 -40.26 -0.39
N SER A 10 -33.58 -40.51 0.48
CA SER A 10 -33.66 -40.08 1.89
C SER A 10 -33.43 -38.56 1.94
N GLY A 11 -34.46 -37.82 2.29
CA GLY A 11 -34.36 -36.38 2.55
C GLY A 11 -33.67 -36.10 3.90
N PHE A 12 -32.98 -34.97 3.99
CA PHE A 12 -32.38 -34.50 5.26
C PHE A 12 -33.45 -34.21 6.32
N THR A 13 -33.16 -34.59 7.55
CA THR A 13 -34.02 -34.25 8.68
C THR A 13 -33.82 -32.79 9.12
N LEU A 14 -34.83 -32.19 9.73
CA LEU A 14 -34.75 -30.80 10.23
C LEU A 14 -33.65 -30.65 11.27
N ILE A 15 -33.44 -31.68 12.10
CA ILE A 15 -32.39 -31.66 13.14
C ILE A 15 -30.96 -31.68 12.53
N GLU A 16 -30.73 -32.46 11.45
CA GLU A 16 -29.46 -32.47 10.74
C GLU A 16 -29.12 -31.09 10.16
N GLN A 17 -30.11 -30.38 9.61
CA GLN A 17 -29.92 -29.01 9.12
C GLN A 17 -29.59 -28.05 10.27
N MET A 18 -30.28 -28.17 11.41
CA MET A 18 -30.00 -27.31 12.58
C MET A 18 -28.60 -27.52 13.14
N ILE A 19 -28.13 -28.77 13.21
CA ILE A 19 -26.77 -29.08 13.65
C ILE A 19 -25.74 -28.52 12.66
N ALA A 20 -25.96 -28.68 11.36
CA ALA A 20 -25.07 -28.19 10.32
C ALA A 20 -24.89 -26.67 10.39
N ILE A 21 -25.99 -25.90 10.49
CA ILE A 21 -25.89 -24.43 10.60
C ILE A 21 -25.26 -23.98 11.93
N ALA A 22 -25.47 -24.72 13.03
CA ALA A 22 -24.83 -24.42 14.30
C ALA A 22 -23.32 -24.58 14.21
N ILE A 23 -22.82 -25.65 13.60
CA ILE A 23 -21.39 -25.89 13.39
C ILE A 23 -20.78 -24.81 12.49
N ILE A 24 -21.43 -24.49 11.37
CA ILE A 24 -20.97 -23.42 10.45
C ILE A 24 -20.92 -22.08 11.19
N GLY A 25 -21.91 -21.76 12.01
CA GLY A 25 -21.94 -20.55 12.80
C GLY A 25 -20.75 -20.42 13.76
N ILE A 26 -20.38 -21.51 14.45
CA ILE A 26 -19.23 -21.53 15.37
C ILE A 26 -17.92 -21.35 14.59
N LEU A 27 -17.75 -22.06 13.47
CA LEU A 27 -16.57 -21.94 12.64
C LEU A 27 -16.43 -20.53 12.04
N ALA A 28 -17.51 -19.97 11.55
CA ALA A 28 -17.54 -18.61 11.01
C ALA A 28 -17.18 -17.54 12.06
N ALA A 29 -17.65 -17.70 13.29
CA ALA A 29 -17.35 -16.78 14.39
C ALA A 29 -15.85 -16.67 14.68
N ILE A 30 -15.08 -17.74 14.45
CA ILE A 30 -13.63 -17.74 14.62
C ILE A 30 -12.90 -17.32 13.34
N ALA A 31 -13.39 -17.77 12.17
CA ALA A 31 -12.71 -17.57 10.89
C ALA A 31 -12.80 -16.12 10.40
N ILE A 32 -13.94 -15.45 10.56
CA ILE A 32 -14.17 -14.10 10.02
C ILE A 32 -13.21 -13.05 10.63
N PRO A 33 -13.06 -12.92 11.97
CA PRO A 33 -12.13 -11.96 12.56
C PRO A 33 -10.69 -12.18 12.12
N ASN A 34 -10.25 -13.44 12.09
CA ASN A 34 -8.90 -13.79 11.64
C ASN A 34 -8.68 -13.42 10.17
N PHE A 35 -9.66 -13.68 9.31
CA PHE A 35 -9.58 -13.34 7.89
C PHE A 35 -9.43 -11.83 7.68
N ILE A 36 -10.22 -11.01 8.38
CA ILE A 36 -10.12 -9.54 8.31
C ILE A 36 -8.75 -9.06 8.78
N TYR A 37 -8.21 -9.65 9.85
CA TYR A 37 -6.86 -9.32 10.34
C TYR A 37 -5.79 -9.60 9.28
N TYR A 38 -5.81 -10.78 8.66
CA TYR A 38 -4.83 -11.14 7.62
C TYR A 38 -4.98 -10.30 6.36
N LEU A 39 -6.20 -9.90 5.98
CA LEU A 39 -6.40 -8.97 4.87
C LEU A 39 -5.75 -7.60 5.14
N LYS A 40 -5.92 -7.05 6.35
CA LYS A 40 -5.28 -5.79 6.74
C LYS A 40 -3.76 -5.91 6.70
N LYS A 41 -3.21 -6.98 7.28
CA LYS A 41 -1.77 -7.24 7.27
C LYS A 41 -1.24 -7.36 5.84
N GLY A 42 -1.92 -8.10 4.97
CA GLY A 42 -1.52 -8.26 3.56
C GLY A 42 -1.49 -6.92 2.80
N LYS A 43 -2.42 -6.01 3.08
CA LYS A 43 -2.40 -4.66 2.50
C LYS A 43 -1.16 -3.85 2.95
N ILE A 44 -0.82 -3.90 4.23
CA ILE A 44 0.37 -3.23 4.76
C ILE A 44 1.65 -3.79 4.13
N GLU A 45 1.80 -5.10 4.08
CA GLU A 45 2.98 -5.76 3.47
C GLU A 45 3.11 -5.44 1.98
N ARG A 46 1.99 -5.37 1.26
CA ARG A 46 1.97 -4.94 -0.13
C ARG A 46 2.46 -3.50 -0.26
N SER A 47 1.93 -2.58 0.55
CA SER A 47 2.34 -1.18 0.55
C SER A 47 3.84 -1.03 0.82
N LEU A 48 4.39 -1.74 1.81
CA LEU A 48 5.83 -1.74 2.11
C LEU A 48 6.68 -2.27 0.94
N THR A 49 6.19 -3.27 0.22
CA THR A 49 6.89 -3.81 -0.95
C THR A 49 6.90 -2.80 -2.11
N GLU A 50 5.78 -2.12 -2.33
CA GLU A 50 5.67 -1.06 -3.35
C GLU A 50 6.55 0.15 -2.98
N LEU A 51 6.58 0.57 -1.71
CA LEU A 51 7.47 1.63 -1.23
C LEU A 51 8.95 1.31 -1.45
N LYS A 52 9.39 0.06 -1.23
CA LYS A 52 10.76 -0.35 -1.55
C LYS A 52 11.11 -0.23 -3.03
N SER A 53 10.15 -0.51 -3.92
CA SER A 53 10.36 -0.32 -5.35
C SER A 53 10.46 1.16 -5.73
N ILE A 54 9.69 2.01 -5.07
CA ILE A 54 9.73 3.47 -5.22
C ILE A 54 11.06 4.02 -4.67
N GLU A 55 11.55 3.52 -3.54
CA GLU A 55 12.84 3.89 -2.96
C GLU A 55 14.01 3.64 -3.92
N ILE A 56 14.00 2.50 -4.63
CA ILE A 56 15.00 2.19 -5.64
C ILE A 56 14.96 3.21 -6.79
N ALA A 57 13.76 3.55 -7.28
CA ALA A 57 13.58 4.54 -8.33
C ALA A 57 14.02 5.94 -7.87
N LEU A 58 13.71 6.31 -6.64
CA LEU A 58 14.13 7.57 -6.03
C LEU A 58 15.65 7.66 -5.89
N SER A 59 16.28 6.57 -5.48
CA SER A 59 17.75 6.48 -5.38
C SER A 59 18.42 6.62 -6.77
N ALA A 60 17.84 6.02 -7.80
CA ALA A 60 18.33 6.16 -9.17
C ALA A 60 18.20 7.62 -9.69
N LEU A 61 17.06 8.27 -9.43
CA LEU A 61 16.86 9.69 -9.71
C LEU A 61 17.94 10.54 -9.02
N ALA A 62 18.18 10.29 -7.72
CA ALA A 62 19.17 11.02 -6.93
C ALA A 62 20.61 10.82 -7.44
N ILE A 63 20.96 9.61 -7.90
CA ILE A 63 22.28 9.32 -8.49
C ILE A 63 22.49 10.12 -9.77
N ASP A 64 21.51 10.17 -10.66
CA ASP A 64 21.65 10.84 -11.96
C ASP A 64 21.57 12.37 -11.83
N THR A 65 20.72 12.88 -10.96
CA THR A 65 20.38 14.31 -10.90
C THR A 65 20.93 15.03 -9.68
N GLY A 66 21.33 14.30 -8.64
CA GLY A 66 21.66 14.84 -7.33
C GLY A 66 20.44 15.36 -6.55
N MET A 67 19.22 15.09 -7.02
CA MET A 67 17.98 15.68 -6.51
C MET A 67 16.96 14.61 -6.13
N TRP A 68 16.08 14.97 -5.20
CA TRP A 68 14.87 14.24 -4.86
C TRP A 68 13.62 14.79 -5.58
N PRO A 69 12.44 14.16 -5.46
CA PRO A 69 11.20 14.57 -6.13
C PRO A 69 10.79 16.02 -5.93
N HIS A 70 11.18 16.67 -4.86
CA HIS A 70 10.92 18.09 -4.60
C HIS A 70 11.93 19.05 -5.29
N LYS A 71 12.80 18.55 -6.17
CA LYS A 71 13.81 19.30 -6.93
C LYS A 71 14.86 20.04 -6.09
N ARG A 72 15.16 19.50 -4.92
CA ARG A 72 16.25 19.95 -4.06
C ARG A 72 17.31 18.87 -3.95
N PRO A 73 18.53 19.23 -3.50
CA PRO A 73 19.57 18.24 -3.29
C PRO A 73 19.08 17.03 -2.49
N ALA A 74 19.54 15.84 -2.87
CA ALA A 74 19.30 14.64 -2.09
C ALA A 74 19.89 14.83 -0.68
N GLY A 75 19.09 14.54 0.37
CA GLY A 75 19.44 14.81 1.76
C GLY A 75 18.88 16.13 2.31
N ASP A 76 18.31 17.01 1.50
CA ASP A 76 17.64 18.23 1.99
C ASP A 76 16.28 17.85 2.60
N VAL A 77 16.12 18.13 3.89
CA VAL A 77 14.88 17.87 4.66
C VAL A 77 14.04 19.14 4.83
N SER A 78 14.09 20.05 3.87
CA SER A 78 13.33 21.31 3.91
C SER A 78 12.32 21.44 2.77
N GLY A 79 11.08 21.65 3.11
CA GLY A 79 9.87 22.07 2.40
C GLY A 79 9.63 21.67 0.93
N ASN A 80 8.49 21.40 0.53
CA ASN A 80 7.81 21.01 -0.71
C ASN A 80 7.66 19.49 -0.88
N GLU A 81 6.60 19.00 -0.36
CA GLU A 81 6.15 17.62 -0.48
C GLU A 81 5.63 17.36 -1.91
N VAL A 82 5.68 16.11 -2.33
CA VAL A 82 5.09 15.65 -3.59
C VAL A 82 4.04 14.59 -3.29
N TRP A 83 2.79 14.98 -3.37
CA TRP A 83 1.65 14.12 -2.97
C TRP A 83 1.22 13.12 -4.04
N ASP A 84 1.78 13.20 -5.24
CA ASP A 84 1.58 12.23 -6.33
C ASP A 84 2.90 11.94 -7.04
N LEU A 85 3.47 10.79 -6.78
CA LEU A 85 4.72 10.34 -7.38
C LEU A 85 4.58 9.93 -8.86
N ASN A 86 3.36 9.87 -9.41
CA ASN A 86 3.14 9.73 -10.86
C ASN A 86 3.28 11.05 -11.61
N SER A 87 3.26 12.18 -10.89
CA SER A 87 3.41 13.49 -11.51
C SER A 87 4.76 13.64 -12.20
N PRO A 88 4.84 14.26 -13.40
CA PRO A 88 6.12 14.62 -14.03
C PRO A 88 7.00 15.51 -13.15
N SER A 89 6.42 16.25 -12.22
CA SER A 89 7.15 17.04 -11.22
C SER A 89 7.94 16.20 -10.22
N ALA A 90 7.55 14.93 -10.01
CA ALA A 90 8.28 14.00 -9.17
C ALA A 90 9.56 13.43 -9.83
N GLY A 91 9.65 13.46 -11.15
CA GLY A 91 10.83 13.00 -11.89
C GLY A 91 11.01 11.49 -11.99
N LEU A 92 10.14 10.66 -11.43
CA LEU A 92 10.31 9.20 -11.39
C LEU A 92 9.93 8.52 -12.70
N ILE A 93 8.80 8.92 -13.29
CA ILE A 93 8.25 8.31 -14.52
C ILE A 93 8.57 9.18 -15.73
N ALA A 94 8.42 10.47 -15.57
CA ALA A 94 8.68 11.49 -16.58
C ALA A 94 9.27 12.72 -15.89
N THR A 95 9.76 13.67 -16.68
CA THR A 95 10.27 14.94 -16.16
C THR A 95 9.51 16.12 -16.75
N ASP A 96 9.33 17.16 -15.97
CA ASP A 96 8.86 18.48 -16.41
C ASP A 96 10.03 19.41 -16.81
N GLY A 97 11.26 18.86 -16.93
CA GLY A 97 12.48 19.60 -17.26
C GLY A 97 13.22 20.19 -16.05
N GLY A 98 12.73 20.00 -14.85
CA GLY A 98 13.30 20.52 -13.61
C GLY A 98 14.44 19.69 -12.99
N TYR A 99 14.92 18.64 -13.69
CA TYR A 99 15.97 17.73 -13.22
C TYR A 99 17.14 17.70 -14.18
N PRO A 100 18.22 18.48 -13.95
CA PRO A 100 19.44 18.41 -14.74
C PRO A 100 20.04 17.01 -14.69
N GLY A 101 20.37 16.44 -15.84
CA GLY A 101 20.94 15.09 -15.93
C GLY A 101 19.93 13.95 -15.83
N TRP A 102 18.63 14.24 -15.85
CA TRP A 102 17.58 13.21 -15.81
C TRP A 102 17.75 12.18 -16.94
N ASN A 103 17.79 10.91 -16.59
CA ASN A 103 18.03 9.79 -17.52
C ASN A 103 16.96 8.66 -17.34
N GLY A 104 15.78 9.02 -16.78
CA GLY A 104 14.69 8.07 -16.59
C GLY A 104 13.96 7.66 -17.86
N PRO A 105 12.83 6.95 -17.75
CA PRO A 105 12.08 6.71 -16.50
C PRO A 105 12.79 5.74 -15.55
N TYR A 106 12.72 6.01 -14.26
CA TYR A 106 13.31 5.17 -13.20
C TYR A 106 12.35 4.08 -12.70
N ILE A 107 11.06 4.29 -12.94
CA ILE A 107 10.00 3.32 -12.70
C ILE A 107 8.94 3.48 -13.81
N VAL A 108 8.30 2.38 -14.20
CA VAL A 108 7.31 2.40 -15.28
C VAL A 108 6.02 3.12 -14.85
N SER A 109 5.58 2.85 -13.63
CA SER A 109 4.43 3.50 -13.01
C SER A 109 4.50 3.34 -11.50
N VAL A 110 4.00 4.30 -10.75
CA VAL A 110 3.76 4.16 -9.32
C VAL A 110 2.29 3.74 -9.15
N PRO A 111 1.99 2.53 -8.64
CA PRO A 111 0.61 2.11 -8.44
C PRO A 111 -0.06 2.95 -7.36
N GLN A 112 -1.38 2.87 -7.26
CA GLN A 112 -2.06 3.31 -6.04
C GLN A 112 -1.82 2.30 -4.92
N ASP A 113 -1.82 2.81 -3.71
CA ASP A 113 -1.70 1.99 -2.51
C ASP A 113 -2.92 1.03 -2.37
N PRO A 114 -2.88 0.05 -1.48
CA PRO A 114 -3.97 -0.91 -1.28
C PRO A 114 -5.31 -0.29 -0.82
N TRP A 115 -5.35 0.97 -0.48
CA TRP A 115 -6.56 1.71 -0.09
C TRP A 115 -7.04 2.70 -1.17
N GLY A 116 -6.27 2.84 -2.28
CA GLY A 116 -6.64 3.65 -3.44
C GLY A 116 -6.06 5.07 -3.44
N ASN A 117 -5.12 5.37 -2.55
CA ASN A 117 -4.43 6.65 -2.50
C ASN A 117 -3.14 6.62 -3.31
N ASN A 118 -2.64 7.79 -3.72
CA ASN A 118 -1.32 7.91 -4.32
C ASN A 118 -0.23 7.80 -3.24
N TYR A 119 0.92 7.24 -3.61
CA TYR A 119 2.13 7.33 -2.79
C TYR A 119 2.70 8.73 -2.89
N PHE A 120 3.23 9.22 -1.77
CA PHE A 120 3.80 10.56 -1.63
C PHE A 120 5.30 10.51 -1.30
N PHE A 121 5.97 11.63 -1.53
CA PHE A 121 7.28 11.97 -0.99
C PHE A 121 7.12 13.21 -0.10
N ASP A 122 7.57 13.09 1.13
CA ASP A 122 7.58 14.15 2.12
C ASP A 122 9.02 14.26 2.64
N ASN A 123 9.64 15.40 2.44
CA ASN A 123 11.03 15.62 2.81
C ASN A 123 11.21 16.15 4.22
N ASP A 124 10.13 16.50 4.89
CA ASP A 124 10.10 16.94 6.27
C ASP A 124 9.01 16.21 7.08
N TYR A 125 8.89 14.90 6.85
CA TYR A 125 8.00 14.03 7.59
C TYR A 125 8.39 13.98 9.06
N LYS A 126 7.43 14.28 9.95
CA LYS A 126 7.69 14.43 11.38
C LYS A 126 7.47 13.13 12.16
N ILE A 127 8.50 12.63 12.83
CA ILE A 127 8.43 11.48 13.75
C ILE A 127 9.11 11.87 15.06
N ASN A 128 8.40 11.78 16.19
CA ASN A 128 8.95 12.05 17.52
C ASN A 128 9.73 13.37 17.60
N GLU A 129 9.15 14.46 17.06
CA GLU A 129 9.74 15.79 17.00
C GLU A 129 11.01 15.91 16.12
N GLN A 130 11.35 14.90 15.34
CA GLN A 130 12.42 14.90 14.34
C GLN A 130 11.86 14.87 12.93
N TRP A 131 12.59 15.49 12.00
CA TRP A 131 12.21 15.58 10.59
C TRP A 131 13.02 14.59 9.76
N PHE A 132 12.35 13.88 8.85
CA PHE A 132 12.95 12.89 7.97
C PHE A 132 12.41 13.05 6.56
N ALA A 133 13.25 12.78 5.57
CA ALA A 133 12.72 12.55 4.24
C ALA A 133 12.15 11.13 4.17
N ALA A 134 10.90 11.04 3.73
CA ALA A 134 10.15 9.80 3.69
C ALA A 134 9.33 9.66 2.40
N ILE A 135 9.12 8.43 1.98
CA ILE A 135 8.06 8.06 1.03
C ILE A 135 6.99 7.30 1.79
N GLY A 136 5.73 7.48 1.40
CA GLY A 136 4.66 6.89 2.17
C GLY A 136 3.35 6.72 1.45
N SER A 137 2.46 6.04 2.14
CA SER A 137 1.03 5.90 1.89
C SER A 137 0.28 6.47 3.08
N PHE A 138 -0.86 7.12 2.82
CA PHE A 138 -1.75 7.61 3.88
C PHE A 138 -2.51 6.49 4.60
N GLY A 139 -2.28 5.24 4.21
CA GLY A 139 -2.83 4.08 4.90
C GLY A 139 -4.34 3.93 4.83
N PRO A 140 -4.92 3.17 5.78
CA PRO A 140 -6.34 2.81 5.78
C PRO A 140 -7.32 3.97 5.86
N ASN A 141 -6.99 5.04 6.56
CA ASN A 141 -7.89 6.18 6.76
C ASN A 141 -7.82 7.19 5.60
N GLY A 142 -6.74 7.15 4.79
CA GLY A 142 -6.52 8.04 3.67
C GLY A 142 -6.42 9.52 4.08
N VAL A 143 -6.18 9.81 5.35
CA VAL A 143 -6.04 11.19 5.85
C VAL A 143 -4.64 11.66 5.51
N GLY A 144 -4.59 12.64 4.63
CA GLY A 144 -3.34 13.12 4.06
C GLY A 144 -3.00 14.53 4.45
N PRO A 145 -2.46 15.35 3.55
CA PRO A 145 -1.16 15.99 3.69
C PRO A 145 -0.91 16.62 5.06
N ASN A 146 0.33 16.50 5.56
CA ASN A 146 0.78 17.05 6.86
C ASN A 146 0.01 16.52 8.09
N ASN A 147 -0.60 15.35 7.96
CA ASN A 147 -1.17 14.62 9.08
C ASN A 147 -0.33 13.35 9.34
N TYR A 148 0.51 13.42 10.36
CA TYR A 148 1.48 12.37 10.72
C TYR A 148 0.86 11.44 11.77
N ASP A 149 -0.05 10.57 11.35
CA ASP A 149 -0.77 9.66 12.23
C ASP A 149 -0.24 8.21 12.15
N ASP A 150 -0.71 7.38 13.08
CA ASP A 150 -0.28 5.98 13.18
C ASP A 150 -0.78 5.08 12.03
N ASP A 151 -1.68 5.58 11.17
CA ASP A 151 -2.19 4.86 10.01
C ASP A 151 -1.28 5.02 8.79
N ASN A 152 -0.40 6.01 8.78
CA ASN A 152 0.56 6.23 7.71
C ASN A 152 1.58 5.09 7.64
N ILE A 153 1.84 4.61 6.43
CA ILE A 153 2.88 3.60 6.16
C ILE A 153 4.01 4.30 5.45
N ILE A 154 5.13 4.45 6.10
CA ILE A 154 6.27 5.23 5.62
C ILE A 154 7.55 4.40 5.54
N LEU A 155 8.42 4.81 4.63
CA LEU A 155 9.80 4.37 4.52
C LEU A 155 10.70 5.61 4.52
N ILE A 156 11.59 5.70 5.50
CA ILE A 156 12.57 6.80 5.61
C ILE A 156 13.64 6.59 4.53
N VAL A 157 13.87 7.61 3.70
CA VAL A 157 14.82 7.54 2.58
C VAL A 157 16.16 8.22 2.88
N SER A 158 16.25 8.99 3.96
CA SER A 158 17.52 9.41 4.55
C SER A 158 17.42 9.40 6.06
N SER A 159 18.40 8.79 6.67
CA SER A 159 18.77 9.02 8.06
C SER A 159 20.19 9.55 8.04
N ASP A 160 20.39 10.73 8.54
CA ASP A 160 21.74 11.18 8.87
C ASP A 160 22.35 10.31 9.98
#